data_f1f79a391307ee3226a3c45f5728f338
#
_entry.id   f1f79a391307ee3226a3c45f5728f338
#
_cell.length_a   1.000
_cell.length_b   1.000
_cell.length_c   1.000
_cell.angle_alpha   90.00
_cell.angle_beta   90.00
_cell.angle_gamma   90.00
#
_symmetry.space_group_name_H-M   'P 1'
#
loop_
_entity.id
_entity.type
_entity.pdbx_description
1 polymer ?
#
loop_
_entity_poly.entity_id
_entity_poly.type
_entity_poly.pdbx_seq_one_letter_code
_entity_poly.pdbx_strand_id
1 'polypeptide(L)'
;MANELDELTGPVNGAGRDINVIEKQLPTRVGWGSTLFEIILWCLFIVPGLIFLFMKISAKNYFQQLQQKIQADASTIDNYLEQRVQILKNLAKLVEKAIDLDKDVMKAVAAFRGGRLPDSERNAVANQIDGCFGRLFPQVEAYPDLKAHAAIAEAIQQNSYLQKEITAARQLYNDSVMQWNADIFDWPTKQIVAARAGYTTRIPFTASAEIKSQARGTFF
;
A
#
# COMPACT_ATOMS: atom_id res chain seq x y z
N MET A 1 22.90 -19.95 -3.00
CA MET A 1 22.00 -19.53 -1.92
C MET A 1 20.66 -19.22 -2.58
N ALA A 2 19.59 -19.82 -2.10
CA ALA A 2 18.26 -19.47 -2.58
C ALA A 2 17.93 -18.03 -2.18
N ASN A 3 17.28 -17.27 -3.05
CA ASN A 3 16.80 -15.93 -2.72
C ASN A 3 15.83 -16.01 -1.53
N GLU A 4 15.98 -15.14 -0.56
CA GLU A 4 15.09 -15.10 0.62
C GLU A 4 13.66 -14.66 0.23
N LEU A 5 13.53 -13.88 -0.85
CA LEU A 5 12.29 -13.55 -1.55
C LEU A 5 12.36 -14.23 -2.93
N ASP A 6 11.98 -15.51 -3.00
CA ASP A 6 12.03 -16.29 -4.23
C ASP A 6 10.63 -16.42 -4.83
N GLU A 7 10.47 -15.87 -6.02
CA GLU A 7 9.23 -15.94 -6.81
C GLU A 7 8.91 -17.36 -7.28
N LEU A 8 9.91 -18.25 -7.30
CA LEU A 8 9.74 -19.64 -7.77
C LEU A 8 9.10 -20.54 -6.73
N THR A 9 9.19 -20.20 -5.43
CA THR A 9 8.65 -20.99 -4.32
C THR A 9 7.27 -20.50 -3.85
N GLY A 10 6.76 -19.39 -4.42
CA GLY A 10 5.42 -18.89 -4.17
C GLY A 10 4.32 -19.76 -4.80
N PRO A 11 3.05 -19.63 -4.41
CA PRO A 11 1.96 -20.39 -5.00
C PRO A 11 1.89 -20.11 -6.52
N VAL A 12 2.01 -21.17 -7.30
CA VAL A 12 1.90 -21.12 -8.78
C VAL A 12 0.42 -21.09 -9.13
N ASN A 13 -0.07 -19.97 -9.67
CA ASN A 13 -1.42 -19.91 -10.24
C ASN A 13 -1.47 -20.77 -11.52
N GLY A 14 -2.45 -21.68 -11.62
CA GLY A 14 -2.63 -22.56 -12.77
C GLY A 14 -2.86 -21.88 -14.12
N ALA A 15 -3.09 -20.56 -14.16
CA ALA A 15 -3.23 -19.73 -15.36
C ALA A 15 -1.89 -19.19 -15.93
N GLY A 16 -0.75 -19.62 -15.42
CA GLY A 16 0.57 -19.16 -15.82
C GLY A 16 1.35 -18.45 -14.71
N ARG A 17 2.64 -18.25 -14.91
CA ARG A 17 3.49 -17.50 -13.96
C ARG A 17 3.10 -16.05 -13.96
N ASP A 18 2.59 -15.60 -12.84
CA ASP A 18 2.37 -14.19 -12.55
C ASP A 18 3.46 -13.70 -11.59
N ILE A 19 3.93 -12.47 -11.82
CA ILE A 19 4.81 -11.80 -10.87
C ILE A 19 3.92 -11.29 -9.74
N ASN A 20 3.92 -12.00 -8.61
CA ASN A 20 3.21 -11.59 -7.40
C ASN A 20 4.19 -11.00 -6.40
N VAL A 21 3.73 -10.02 -5.63
CA VAL A 21 4.46 -9.56 -4.46
C VAL A 21 4.44 -10.68 -3.42
N ILE A 22 5.62 -11.01 -2.90
CA ILE A 22 5.77 -12.04 -1.88
C ILE A 22 5.38 -11.43 -0.54
N GLU A 23 4.30 -11.90 0.06
CA GLU A 23 3.80 -11.48 1.36
C GLU A 23 4.59 -12.12 2.50
N LYS A 24 5.91 -11.98 2.47
CA LYS A 24 6.83 -12.49 3.49
C LYS A 24 7.64 -11.35 4.09
N GLN A 25 7.53 -11.20 5.40
CA GLN A 25 8.37 -10.27 6.13
C GLN A 25 9.69 -10.97 6.51
N LEU A 26 10.82 -10.39 6.10
CA LEU A 26 12.13 -10.88 6.45
C LEU A 26 12.63 -10.15 7.71
N PRO A 27 12.99 -10.88 8.78
CA PRO A 27 13.61 -10.27 9.94
C PRO A 27 15.06 -9.90 9.64
N THR A 28 15.46 -8.72 10.06
CA THR A 28 16.87 -8.31 10.00
C THR A 28 17.67 -9.02 11.08
N ARG A 29 18.74 -9.69 10.70
CA ARG A 29 19.63 -10.39 11.61
C ARG A 29 21.06 -9.93 11.41
N VAL A 30 21.82 -9.90 12.50
CA VAL A 30 23.26 -9.66 12.46
C VAL A 30 23.97 -10.88 13.06
N GLY A 31 25.05 -11.29 12.41
CA GLY A 31 25.89 -12.37 12.88
C GLY A 31 26.86 -11.91 13.98
N TRP A 32 27.55 -12.86 14.58
CA TRP A 32 28.61 -12.64 15.56
C TRP A 32 29.70 -11.66 15.07
N GLY A 33 30.01 -11.66 13.78
CA GLY A 33 30.96 -10.73 13.17
C GLY A 33 30.64 -9.25 13.39
N SER A 34 29.36 -8.86 13.46
CA SER A 34 28.96 -7.47 13.74
C SER A 34 29.26 -7.06 15.18
N THR A 35 29.10 -7.99 16.12
CA THR A 35 29.47 -7.74 17.53
C THR A 35 30.98 -7.61 17.69
N LEU A 36 31.74 -8.49 17.02
CA LEU A 36 33.20 -8.42 16.98
C LEU A 36 33.68 -7.09 16.39
N PHE A 37 33.06 -6.64 15.29
CA PHE A 37 33.37 -5.36 14.66
C PHE A 37 33.18 -4.18 15.63
N GLU A 38 32.09 -4.16 16.40
CA GLU A 38 31.88 -3.12 17.42
C GLU A 38 32.94 -3.17 18.52
N ILE A 39 33.30 -4.37 19.00
CA ILE A 39 34.34 -4.56 20.03
C ILE A 39 35.69 -4.04 19.52
N ILE A 40 36.06 -4.37 18.30
CA ILE A 40 37.33 -3.90 17.69
C ILE A 40 37.37 -2.37 17.61
N LEU A 41 36.24 -1.74 17.20
CA LEU A 41 36.15 -0.27 17.14
C LEU A 41 36.39 0.39 18.52
N TRP A 42 35.90 -0.22 19.61
CA TRP A 42 36.13 0.28 20.95
C TRP A 42 37.53 -0.01 21.46
N CYS A 43 38.13 -1.14 21.10
CA CYS A 43 39.47 -1.53 21.50
C CYS A 43 40.57 -0.76 20.75
N LEU A 44 40.34 -0.40 19.50
CA LEU A 44 41.34 0.30 18.67
C LEU A 44 41.59 1.74 19.15
N PHE A 45 40.55 2.47 19.47
CA PHE A 45 40.56 3.82 20.09
C PHE A 45 39.15 4.22 20.52
N ILE A 46 39.03 5.03 21.58
CA ILE A 46 37.78 5.58 22.08
C ILE A 46 37.07 6.43 20.99
N VAL A 47 37.83 7.15 20.15
CA VAL A 47 37.29 8.07 19.12
C VAL A 47 36.48 7.35 18.04
N PRO A 48 36.96 6.26 17.38
CA PRO A 48 36.12 5.51 16.42
C PRO A 48 34.86 4.92 17.05
N GLY A 49 34.95 4.45 18.30
CA GLY A 49 33.77 3.94 19.01
C GLY A 49 32.71 5.01 19.24
N LEU A 50 33.11 6.24 19.62
CA LEU A 50 32.21 7.37 19.76
C LEU A 50 31.58 7.77 18.42
N ILE A 51 32.37 7.87 17.35
CA ILE A 51 31.85 8.18 15.98
C ILE A 51 30.80 7.14 15.60
N PHE A 52 31.08 5.85 15.79
CA PHE A 52 30.14 4.80 15.47
C PHE A 52 28.87 4.85 16.33
N LEU A 53 28.97 5.27 17.60
CA LEU A 53 27.82 5.51 18.47
C LEU A 53 26.92 6.62 17.89
N PHE A 54 27.50 7.76 17.48
CA PHE A 54 26.74 8.83 16.83
C PHE A 54 26.08 8.37 15.52
N MET A 55 26.79 7.58 14.70
CA MET A 55 26.21 6.99 13.49
C MET A 55 25.02 6.08 13.81
N LYS A 56 25.07 5.27 14.89
CA LYS A 56 23.93 4.44 15.32
C LYS A 56 22.74 5.27 15.78
N ILE A 57 22.98 6.36 16.51
CA ILE A 57 21.90 7.29 16.92
C ILE A 57 21.27 7.94 15.69
N SER A 58 22.07 8.42 14.75
CA SER A 58 21.59 8.98 13.47
C SER A 58 20.79 7.97 12.68
N ALA A 59 21.27 6.74 12.53
CA ALA A 59 20.54 5.67 11.86
C ALA A 59 19.20 5.33 12.54
N LYS A 60 19.16 5.33 13.88
CA LYS A 60 17.90 5.14 14.62
C LYS A 60 16.90 6.25 14.34
N ASN A 61 17.34 7.51 14.39
CA ASN A 61 16.51 8.67 14.10
C ASN A 61 15.99 8.63 12.65
N TYR A 62 16.87 8.26 11.71
CA TYR A 62 16.51 8.06 10.31
C TYR A 62 15.40 7.01 10.14
N PHE A 63 15.50 5.83 10.77
CA PHE A 63 14.47 4.82 10.72
C PHE A 63 13.15 5.29 11.33
N GLN A 64 13.21 6.04 12.42
CA GLN A 64 12.00 6.62 13.02
C GLN A 64 11.33 7.61 12.06
N GLN A 65 12.10 8.48 11.39
CA GLN A 65 11.57 9.40 10.39
C GLN A 65 10.98 8.65 9.19
N LEU A 66 11.66 7.60 8.71
CA LEU A 66 11.16 6.79 7.60
C LEU A 66 9.87 6.04 7.97
N GLN A 67 9.74 5.56 9.22
CA GLN A 67 8.48 4.99 9.70
C GLN A 67 7.34 6.01 9.70
N GLN A 68 7.62 7.25 10.15
CA GLN A 68 6.62 8.32 10.11
C GLN A 68 6.24 8.68 8.67
N LYS A 69 7.22 8.71 7.76
CA LYS A 69 6.95 8.93 6.33
C LYS A 69 6.04 7.86 5.75
N ILE A 70 6.36 6.57 5.96
CA ILE A 70 5.51 5.45 5.50
C ILE A 70 4.10 5.56 6.08
N GLN A 71 3.96 5.96 7.35
CA GLN A 71 2.67 6.16 7.99
C GLN A 71 1.90 7.34 7.37
N ALA A 72 2.59 8.44 7.04
CA ALA A 72 1.99 9.59 6.38
C ALA A 72 1.52 9.24 4.95
N ASP A 73 2.36 8.52 4.18
CA ASP A 73 2.02 8.06 2.84
C ASP A 73 0.77 7.14 2.87
N ALA A 74 0.70 6.23 3.85
CA ALA A 74 -0.46 5.38 4.07
C ALA A 74 -1.73 6.19 4.43
N SER A 75 -1.59 7.20 5.30
CA SER A 75 -2.70 8.10 5.67
C SER A 75 -3.23 8.90 4.48
N THR A 76 -2.36 9.29 3.55
CA THR A 76 -2.75 9.98 2.32
C THR A 76 -3.64 9.09 1.45
N ILE A 77 -3.30 7.81 1.32
CA ILE A 77 -4.14 6.84 0.60
C ILE A 77 -5.50 6.71 1.28
N ASP A 78 -5.55 6.59 2.61
CA ASP A 78 -6.80 6.49 3.36
C ASP A 78 -7.70 7.71 3.16
N ASN A 79 -7.13 8.92 3.15
CA ASN A 79 -7.87 10.16 2.90
C ASN A 79 -8.52 10.18 1.51
N TYR A 80 -7.80 9.73 0.47
CA TYR A 80 -8.38 9.65 -0.87
C TYR A 80 -9.45 8.56 -0.98
N LEU A 81 -9.27 7.43 -0.31
CA LEU A 81 -10.28 6.37 -0.24
C LEU A 81 -11.56 6.86 0.47
N GLU A 82 -11.42 7.60 1.57
CA GLU A 82 -12.56 8.20 2.26
C GLU A 82 -13.33 9.19 1.39
N GLN A 83 -12.62 10.05 0.66
CA GLN A 83 -13.25 10.96 -0.31
C GLN A 83 -14.02 10.19 -1.40
N ARG A 84 -13.44 9.11 -1.94
CA ARG A 84 -14.15 8.28 -2.92
C ARG A 84 -15.41 7.62 -2.36
N VAL A 85 -15.35 7.14 -1.11
CA VAL A 85 -16.54 6.61 -0.42
C VAL A 85 -17.63 7.67 -0.30
N GLN A 86 -17.25 8.91 0.00
CA GLN A 86 -18.21 10.00 0.11
C GLN A 86 -18.87 10.34 -1.25
N ILE A 87 -18.07 10.38 -2.33
CA ILE A 87 -18.59 10.55 -3.70
C ILE A 87 -19.55 9.42 -4.04
N LEU A 88 -19.17 8.17 -3.76
CA LEU A 88 -19.99 6.99 -4.02
C LEU A 88 -21.34 7.05 -3.29
N LYS A 89 -21.34 7.47 -2.00
CA LYS A 89 -22.57 7.66 -1.23
C LYS A 89 -23.48 8.73 -1.83
N ASN A 90 -22.91 9.83 -2.27
CA ASN A 90 -23.66 10.92 -2.87
C ASN A 90 -24.24 10.48 -4.23
N LEU A 91 -23.43 9.82 -5.05
CA LEU A 91 -23.86 9.29 -6.35
C LEU A 91 -24.96 8.23 -6.20
N ALA A 92 -24.80 7.29 -5.25
CA ALA A 92 -25.81 6.27 -4.98
C ALA A 92 -27.16 6.89 -4.59
N LYS A 93 -27.17 7.93 -3.74
CA LYS A 93 -28.40 8.65 -3.36
C LYS A 93 -29.08 9.37 -4.54
N LEU A 94 -28.29 9.90 -5.47
CA LEU A 94 -28.83 10.55 -6.67
C LEU A 94 -29.45 9.54 -7.62
N VAL A 95 -28.81 8.40 -7.79
CA VAL A 95 -29.27 7.31 -8.66
C VAL A 95 -30.47 6.58 -8.04
N GLU A 96 -30.48 6.33 -6.72
CA GLU A 96 -31.60 5.71 -6.00
C GLU A 96 -32.92 6.46 -6.17
N LYS A 97 -32.86 7.79 -6.25
CA LYS A 97 -34.06 8.63 -6.51
C LYS A 97 -34.62 8.49 -7.92
N ALA A 98 -33.81 8.00 -8.85
CA ALA A 98 -34.15 7.93 -10.28
C ALA A 98 -34.39 6.50 -10.78
N ILE A 99 -33.82 5.49 -10.10
CA ILE A 99 -33.86 4.09 -10.49
C ILE A 99 -33.89 3.22 -9.22
N ASP A 100 -34.56 2.04 -9.28
CA ASP A 100 -34.45 1.00 -8.24
C ASP A 100 -33.00 0.46 -8.19
N LEU A 101 -32.21 1.01 -7.28
CA LEU A 101 -30.80 0.65 -7.13
C LEU A 101 -30.67 -0.71 -6.43
N ASP A 102 -29.72 -1.52 -6.93
CA ASP A 102 -29.39 -2.80 -6.34
C ASP A 102 -29.01 -2.65 -4.84
N LYS A 103 -29.76 -3.35 -3.97
CA LYS A 103 -29.59 -3.32 -2.51
C LYS A 103 -28.19 -3.74 -2.06
N ASP A 104 -27.46 -4.49 -2.89
CA ASP A 104 -26.11 -4.94 -2.56
C ASP A 104 -25.08 -3.82 -2.73
N VAL A 105 -25.28 -2.89 -3.68
CA VAL A 105 -24.45 -1.68 -3.80
C VAL A 105 -24.65 -0.79 -2.57
N MET A 106 -25.90 -0.60 -2.12
CA MET A 106 -26.20 0.20 -0.93
C MET A 106 -25.65 -0.43 0.35
N LYS A 107 -25.68 -1.75 0.50
CA LYS A 107 -25.06 -2.46 1.63
C LYS A 107 -23.54 -2.31 1.62
N ALA A 108 -22.89 -2.44 0.46
CA ALA A 108 -21.45 -2.27 0.33
C ALA A 108 -21.02 -0.85 0.70
N VAL A 109 -21.76 0.18 0.22
CA VAL A 109 -21.51 1.60 0.56
C VAL A 109 -21.74 1.86 2.07
N ALA A 110 -22.75 1.23 2.68
CA ALA A 110 -23.05 1.37 4.11
C ALA A 110 -22.00 0.69 5.00
N ALA A 111 -21.33 -0.35 4.53
CA ALA A 111 -20.27 -1.06 5.26
C ALA A 111 -19.00 -0.20 5.43
N PHE A 112 -18.79 0.81 4.57
CA PHE A 112 -17.69 1.78 4.72
C PHE A 112 -17.97 2.79 5.85
N ARG A 113 -18.10 2.33 7.07
CA ARG A 113 -18.09 3.20 8.26
C ARG A 113 -16.67 3.30 8.80
N GLY A 114 -16.13 4.52 8.71
CA GLY A 114 -14.77 4.91 9.03
C GLY A 114 -14.13 4.20 10.23
N GLY A 115 -13.07 3.48 9.96
CA GLY A 115 -12.12 2.96 10.93
C GLY A 115 -10.72 3.00 10.29
N ARG A 116 -9.70 3.16 11.12
CA ARG A 116 -8.30 3.00 10.69
C ARG A 116 -8.12 1.57 10.17
N LEU A 117 -7.84 1.43 8.88
CA LEU A 117 -7.67 0.13 8.25
C LEU A 117 -6.21 -0.33 8.37
N PRO A 118 -5.95 -1.60 8.74
CA PRO A 118 -4.62 -2.20 8.63
C PRO A 118 -4.15 -2.18 7.17
N ASP A 119 -2.84 -2.12 6.96
CA ASP A 119 -2.24 -2.06 5.61
C ASP A 119 -2.72 -3.19 4.69
N SER A 120 -2.96 -4.39 5.24
CA SER A 120 -3.49 -5.55 4.54
C SER A 120 -4.94 -5.39 4.04
N GLU A 121 -5.75 -4.56 4.72
CA GLU A 121 -7.17 -4.38 4.39
C GLU A 121 -7.41 -3.21 3.41
N ARG A 122 -6.47 -2.26 3.28
CA ARG A 122 -6.58 -1.12 2.36
C ARG A 122 -6.80 -1.54 0.91
N ASN A 123 -6.11 -2.59 0.45
CA ASN A 123 -6.30 -3.13 -0.89
C ASN A 123 -7.71 -3.70 -1.08
N ALA A 124 -8.22 -4.45 -0.10
CA ALA A 124 -9.57 -5.02 -0.14
C ALA A 124 -10.64 -3.92 -0.22
N VAL A 125 -10.49 -2.87 0.59
CA VAL A 125 -11.41 -1.71 0.58
C VAL A 125 -11.36 -0.97 -0.75
N ALA A 126 -10.18 -0.70 -1.29
CA ALA A 126 -10.04 -0.04 -2.59
C ALA A 126 -10.73 -0.83 -3.71
N ASN A 127 -10.57 -2.16 -3.72
CA ASN A 127 -11.21 -3.04 -4.69
C ASN A 127 -12.73 -3.08 -4.54
N GLN A 128 -13.25 -3.07 -3.30
CA GLN A 128 -14.69 -3.01 -3.06
C GLN A 128 -15.28 -1.69 -3.57
N ILE A 129 -14.60 -0.56 -3.37
CA ILE A 129 -14.99 0.74 -3.90
C ILE A 129 -15.00 0.70 -5.43
N ASP A 130 -13.96 0.15 -6.06
CA ASP A 130 -13.87 0.01 -7.52
C ASP A 130 -15.00 -0.88 -8.06
N GLY A 131 -15.32 -1.98 -7.39
CA GLY A 131 -16.45 -2.85 -7.74
C GLY A 131 -17.81 -2.16 -7.61
N CYS A 132 -18.01 -1.28 -6.62
CA CYS A 132 -19.21 -0.48 -6.48
C CYS A 132 -19.36 0.51 -7.63
N PHE A 133 -18.30 1.25 -7.97
CA PHE A 133 -18.31 2.16 -9.12
C PHE A 133 -18.53 1.41 -10.44
N GLY A 134 -17.86 0.25 -10.61
CA GLY A 134 -18.02 -0.59 -11.81
C GLY A 134 -19.44 -1.09 -12.05
N ARG A 135 -20.24 -1.26 -11.00
CA ARG A 135 -21.67 -1.61 -11.12
C ARG A 135 -22.58 -0.39 -11.33
N LEU A 136 -22.22 0.74 -10.77
CA LEU A 136 -23.02 1.95 -10.78
C LEU A 136 -22.91 2.71 -12.11
N PHE A 137 -21.74 2.74 -12.74
CA PHE A 137 -21.52 3.45 -13.99
C PHE A 137 -22.33 2.93 -15.18
N PRO A 138 -22.40 1.62 -15.45
CA PRO A 138 -23.24 1.10 -16.54
C PRO A 138 -24.73 1.44 -16.35
N GLN A 139 -25.21 1.48 -15.09
CA GLN A 139 -26.59 1.88 -14.81
C GLN A 139 -26.84 3.35 -15.14
N VAL A 140 -25.88 4.23 -14.78
CA VAL A 140 -25.96 5.65 -15.14
C VAL A 140 -25.89 5.85 -16.66
N GLU A 141 -25.07 5.06 -17.36
CA GLU A 141 -24.92 5.13 -18.81
C GLU A 141 -26.18 4.65 -19.57
N ALA A 142 -26.93 3.70 -19.00
CA ALA A 142 -28.17 3.19 -19.59
C ALA A 142 -29.32 4.22 -19.57
N TYR A 143 -29.21 5.29 -18.75
CA TYR A 143 -30.21 6.34 -18.62
C TYR A 143 -29.65 7.70 -19.04
N PRO A 144 -29.91 8.15 -20.29
CA PRO A 144 -29.32 9.40 -20.82
C PRO A 144 -29.72 10.65 -20.03
N ASP A 145 -30.91 10.68 -19.44
CA ASP A 145 -31.37 11.79 -18.60
C ASP A 145 -30.52 11.91 -17.30
N LEU A 146 -30.10 10.80 -16.73
CA LEU A 146 -29.21 10.77 -15.57
C LEU A 146 -27.79 11.20 -15.94
N LYS A 147 -27.30 10.77 -17.11
CA LYS A 147 -25.97 11.16 -17.62
C LYS A 147 -25.88 12.67 -17.88
N ALA A 148 -26.99 13.30 -18.26
CA ALA A 148 -27.08 14.76 -18.46
C ALA A 148 -27.10 15.56 -17.13
N HIS A 149 -27.25 14.88 -15.98
CA HIS A 149 -27.27 15.55 -14.68
C HIS A 149 -25.87 16.03 -14.31
N ALA A 150 -25.66 17.34 -14.21
CA ALA A 150 -24.35 17.94 -13.93
C ALA A 150 -23.65 17.35 -12.69
N ALA A 151 -24.41 17.09 -11.62
CA ALA A 151 -23.89 16.51 -10.38
C ALA A 151 -23.35 15.08 -10.56
N ILE A 152 -23.92 14.28 -11.46
CA ILE A 152 -23.46 12.93 -11.75
C ILE A 152 -22.18 12.98 -12.59
N ALA A 153 -22.15 13.84 -13.61
CA ALA A 153 -20.96 14.06 -14.43
C ALA A 153 -19.77 14.54 -13.58
N GLU A 154 -20.01 15.46 -12.67
CA GLU A 154 -19.01 15.95 -11.70
C GLU A 154 -18.51 14.83 -10.78
N ALA A 155 -19.39 14.01 -10.22
CA ALA A 155 -19.01 12.88 -9.36
C ALA A 155 -18.14 11.85 -10.10
N ILE A 156 -18.44 11.56 -11.36
CA ILE A 156 -17.64 10.68 -12.23
C ILE A 156 -16.25 11.27 -12.45
N GLN A 157 -16.17 12.56 -12.77
CA GLN A 157 -14.91 13.26 -12.97
C GLN A 157 -14.05 13.29 -11.71
N GLN A 158 -14.65 13.61 -10.56
CA GLN A 158 -13.97 13.61 -9.25
C GLN A 158 -13.48 12.19 -8.89
N ASN A 159 -14.28 11.15 -9.13
CA ASN A 159 -13.83 9.78 -8.91
C ASN A 159 -12.62 9.42 -9.77
N SER A 160 -12.62 9.79 -11.05
CA SER A 160 -11.51 9.52 -11.97
C SER A 160 -10.23 10.28 -11.54
N TYR A 161 -10.39 11.51 -11.05
CA TYR A 161 -9.29 12.29 -10.48
C TYR A 161 -8.70 11.57 -9.25
N LEU A 162 -9.55 11.20 -8.28
CA LEU A 162 -9.11 10.53 -7.06
C LEU A 162 -8.46 9.15 -7.33
N GLN A 163 -8.88 8.44 -8.37
CA GLN A 163 -8.19 7.20 -8.78
C GLN A 163 -6.74 7.45 -9.19
N LYS A 164 -6.48 8.54 -9.92
CA LYS A 164 -5.12 8.93 -10.30
C LYS A 164 -4.28 9.31 -9.07
N GLU A 165 -4.87 10.07 -8.15
CA GLU A 165 -4.21 10.47 -6.91
C GLU A 165 -3.89 9.27 -6.02
N ILE A 166 -4.80 8.30 -5.90
CA ILE A 166 -4.56 7.04 -5.17
C ILE A 166 -3.41 6.26 -5.81
N THR A 167 -3.35 6.21 -7.14
CA THR A 167 -2.26 5.51 -7.84
C THR A 167 -0.91 6.17 -7.55
N ALA A 168 -0.85 7.50 -7.61
CA ALA A 168 0.36 8.26 -7.27
C ALA A 168 0.75 8.08 -5.79
N ALA A 169 -0.23 8.14 -4.87
CA ALA A 169 0.02 7.93 -3.44
C ALA A 169 0.51 6.50 -3.12
N ARG A 170 -0.02 5.49 -3.81
CA ARG A 170 0.48 4.10 -3.70
C ARG A 170 1.91 3.96 -4.19
N GLN A 171 2.29 4.66 -5.25
CA GLN A 171 3.67 4.68 -5.73
C GLN A 171 4.60 5.28 -4.67
N LEU A 172 4.26 6.44 -4.10
CA LEU A 172 5.05 7.07 -3.02
C LEU A 172 5.20 6.17 -1.81
N TYR A 173 4.12 5.48 -1.40
CA TYR A 173 4.18 4.49 -0.33
C TYR A 173 5.13 3.34 -0.68
N ASN A 174 5.03 2.78 -1.89
CA ASN A 174 5.90 1.68 -2.34
C ASN A 174 7.36 2.10 -2.41
N ASP A 175 7.66 3.33 -2.83
CA ASP A 175 9.01 3.89 -2.83
C ASP A 175 9.57 4.00 -1.40
N SER A 176 8.76 4.45 -0.45
CA SER A 176 9.13 4.52 0.96
C SER A 176 9.34 3.13 1.58
N VAL A 177 8.51 2.14 1.20
CA VAL A 177 8.67 0.73 1.61
C VAL A 177 9.91 0.11 0.98
N MET A 178 10.18 0.35 -0.30
CA MET A 178 11.40 -0.11 -0.97
C MET A 178 12.65 0.45 -0.28
N GLN A 179 12.65 1.75 0.04
CA GLN A 179 13.74 2.37 0.77
C GLN A 179 13.94 1.76 2.17
N TRP A 180 12.84 1.53 2.92
CA TRP A 180 12.89 0.83 4.20
C TRP A 180 13.49 -0.56 4.06
N ASN A 181 13.02 -1.35 3.11
CA ASN A 181 13.47 -2.72 2.89
C ASN A 181 14.94 -2.81 2.48
N ALA A 182 15.44 -1.84 1.72
CA ALA A 182 16.86 -1.74 1.38
C ALA A 182 17.71 -1.35 2.59
N ASP A 183 17.30 -0.31 3.32
CA ASP A 183 18.07 0.30 4.38
C ASP A 183 18.21 -0.60 5.62
N ILE A 184 17.24 -1.46 5.93
CA ILE A 184 17.36 -2.37 7.08
C ILE A 184 18.46 -3.42 6.90
N PHE A 185 18.93 -3.66 5.66
CA PHE A 185 20.04 -4.57 5.34
C PHE A 185 21.36 -3.84 5.05
N ASP A 186 21.39 -2.50 5.10
CA ASP A 186 22.57 -1.70 4.81
C ASP A 186 23.59 -1.79 5.98
N TRP A 187 24.62 -2.59 5.76
CA TRP A 187 25.69 -2.81 6.72
C TRP A 187 26.75 -1.68 6.68
N PRO A 188 27.41 -1.30 7.78
CA PRO A 188 27.32 -1.91 9.10
C PRO A 188 26.27 -1.26 10.01
N THR A 189 26.02 0.04 9.90
CA THR A 189 25.35 0.83 10.92
C THR A 189 23.85 0.57 10.94
N LYS A 190 23.19 0.69 9.77
CA LYS A 190 21.74 0.57 9.68
C LYS A 190 21.27 -0.86 9.98
N GLN A 191 21.96 -1.88 9.44
CA GLN A 191 21.62 -3.27 9.70
C GLN A 191 21.76 -3.65 11.18
N ILE A 192 22.82 -3.18 11.85
CA ILE A 192 23.02 -3.43 13.30
C ILE A 192 21.89 -2.79 14.11
N VAL A 193 21.52 -1.54 13.79
CA VAL A 193 20.42 -0.84 14.47
C VAL A 193 19.09 -1.53 14.20
N ALA A 194 18.80 -1.89 12.95
CA ALA A 194 17.58 -2.57 12.55
C ALA A 194 17.41 -3.93 13.25
N ALA A 195 18.48 -4.75 13.29
CA ALA A 195 18.46 -6.05 13.94
C ALA A 195 18.24 -5.93 15.47
N ARG A 196 18.87 -4.96 16.13
CA ARG A 196 18.66 -4.71 17.56
C ARG A 196 17.28 -4.19 17.88
N ALA A 197 16.68 -3.43 16.97
CA ALA A 197 15.31 -2.93 17.09
C ALA A 197 14.25 -3.97 16.68
N GLY A 198 14.65 -5.13 16.12
CA GLY A 198 13.73 -6.17 15.65
C GLY A 198 12.95 -5.76 14.40
N TYR A 199 13.52 -4.89 13.55
CA TYR A 199 12.86 -4.44 12.33
C TYR A 199 12.81 -5.56 11.29
N THR A 200 11.69 -5.60 10.56
CA THR A 200 11.43 -6.54 9.47
C THR A 200 11.11 -5.80 8.18
N THR A 201 11.19 -6.47 7.05
CA THR A 201 10.72 -5.92 5.79
C THR A 201 9.22 -5.63 5.83
N ARG A 202 8.80 -4.63 5.05
CA ARG A 202 7.40 -4.28 4.84
C ARG A 202 6.93 -4.75 3.47
N ILE A 203 5.64 -5.02 3.36
CA ILE A 203 5.01 -5.50 2.14
C ILE A 203 4.49 -4.29 1.35
N PRO A 204 4.92 -4.12 0.07
CA PRO A 204 4.41 -3.05 -0.78
C PRO A 204 2.96 -3.31 -1.23
N PHE A 205 2.26 -2.26 -1.67
CA PHE A 205 0.97 -2.38 -2.33
C PHE A 205 1.07 -3.14 -3.65
N THR A 206 0.09 -4.02 -3.91
CA THR A 206 -0.05 -4.76 -5.17
C THR A 206 -1.44 -4.54 -5.77
N ALA A 207 -1.55 -4.73 -7.08
CA ALA A 207 -2.85 -4.83 -7.73
C ALA A 207 -3.56 -6.13 -7.29
N SER A 208 -4.89 -6.08 -7.15
CA SER A 208 -5.66 -7.28 -6.82
C SER A 208 -5.62 -8.33 -7.94
N ALA A 209 -5.86 -9.59 -7.58
CA ALA A 209 -5.94 -10.68 -8.55
C ALA A 209 -7.05 -10.44 -9.60
N GLU A 210 -8.16 -9.81 -9.20
CA GLU A 210 -9.27 -9.44 -10.10
C GLU A 210 -8.82 -8.43 -11.16
N ILE A 211 -8.14 -7.34 -10.76
CA ILE A 211 -7.63 -6.33 -11.71
C ILE A 211 -6.60 -6.97 -12.65
N LYS A 212 -5.73 -7.83 -12.14
CA LYS A 212 -4.76 -8.55 -12.96
C LYS A 212 -5.45 -9.48 -13.96
N SER A 213 -6.52 -10.17 -13.56
CA SER A 213 -7.28 -11.05 -14.44
C SER A 213 -8.05 -10.27 -15.52
N GLN A 214 -8.65 -9.13 -15.16
CA GLN A 214 -9.33 -8.23 -16.11
C GLN A 214 -8.35 -7.64 -17.12
N ALA A 215 -7.15 -7.23 -16.68
CA ALA A 215 -6.11 -6.71 -17.57
C ALA A 215 -5.59 -7.76 -18.59
N ARG A 216 -5.78 -9.05 -18.30
CA ARG A 216 -5.42 -10.17 -19.20
C ARG A 216 -6.58 -10.59 -20.10
N GLY A 217 -7.81 -10.23 -19.75
CA GLY A 217 -8.97 -10.50 -20.58
C GLY A 217 -8.88 -9.76 -21.92
N THR A 218 -9.18 -10.46 -23.01
CA THR A 218 -9.34 -9.82 -24.33
C THR A 218 -10.57 -8.93 -24.27
N PHE A 219 -10.39 -7.65 -24.59
CA PHE A 219 -11.47 -6.65 -24.69
C PHE A 219 -12.27 -6.76 -26.01
N PHE A 220 -12.23 -7.93 -26.69
CA PHE A 220 -12.97 -8.18 -27.95
C PHE A 220 -13.70 -9.50 -27.89
#